data_c8af82da3630d6637458523c837f5202
#
_entry.id   c8af82da3630d6637458523c837f5202
#
_cell.length_a   1.000
_cell.length_b   1.000
_cell.length_c   1.000
_cell.angle_alpha   90.00
_cell.angle_beta   90.00
_cell.angle_gamma   90.00
#
_symmetry.space_group_name_H-M   'P 1'
#
loop_
_entity.id
_entity.type
_entity.pdbx_description
1 polymer ?
#
loop_
_entity_poly.entity_id
_entity_poly.type
_entity_poly.pdbx_seq_one_letter_code
_entity_poly.pdbx_strand_id
1 'polypeptide(L)'
;IVILKDGKTMYDHAFGTHAGKGSALVRPTDLYDLASLSKTTGTLLALMKLYDRGRFNLSDKLSDYLPWLQRTNKKDMTIRELLLHQSGLPAGIVLYPEAIDKESYKGRLFSARKDALHPLRLGVTTWANPNFHFKPETLSRTRNANYTLQICDSLWLNKSFIKVIQEKIIEAPLG
;
A
#
# COMPACT_ATOMS: atom_id res chain seq x y z
N ILE A 1 19.31 -4.50 -16.05
CA ILE A 1 20.35 -3.63 -15.45
C ILE A 1 20.78 -2.63 -16.52
N VAL A 2 20.66 -1.33 -16.20
CA VAL A 2 21.17 -0.25 -17.05
C VAL A 2 22.23 0.51 -16.26
N ILE A 3 23.40 0.73 -16.86
CA ILE A 3 24.48 1.52 -16.26
C ILE A 3 24.78 2.69 -17.19
N LEU A 4 24.64 3.89 -16.62
CA LEU A 4 24.91 5.15 -17.31
C LEU A 4 26.17 5.81 -16.74
N LYS A 5 27.00 6.38 -17.61
CA LYS A 5 28.14 7.22 -17.23
C LYS A 5 28.22 8.41 -18.19
N ASP A 6 28.29 9.60 -17.66
CA ASP A 6 28.39 10.86 -18.42
C ASP A 6 27.30 10.99 -19.50
N GLY A 7 26.06 10.59 -19.17
CA GLY A 7 24.91 10.59 -20.08
C GLY A 7 24.91 9.50 -21.16
N LYS A 8 25.89 8.60 -21.15
CA LYS A 8 26.00 7.49 -22.12
C LYS A 8 25.68 6.16 -21.45
N THR A 9 24.92 5.31 -22.15
CA THR A 9 24.67 3.94 -21.73
C THR A 9 25.94 3.12 -21.90
N MET A 10 26.49 2.65 -20.79
CA MET A 10 27.67 1.77 -20.76
C MET A 10 27.29 0.30 -20.76
N TYR A 11 26.13 -0.01 -20.23
CA TYR A 11 25.61 -1.36 -20.10
C TYR A 11 24.09 -1.34 -20.09
N ASP A 12 23.46 -2.25 -20.86
CA ASP A 12 22.02 -2.46 -20.86
C ASP A 12 21.75 -3.95 -21.11
N HIS A 13 21.23 -4.65 -20.09
CA HIS A 13 20.95 -6.07 -20.22
C HIS A 13 19.83 -6.53 -19.31
N ALA A 14 18.97 -7.40 -19.83
CA ALA A 14 17.90 -8.06 -19.08
C ALA A 14 18.29 -9.50 -18.73
N PHE A 15 17.92 -9.93 -17.53
CA PHE A 15 18.25 -11.25 -17.00
C PHE A 15 17.01 -11.95 -16.44
N GLY A 16 17.01 -13.27 -16.54
CA GLY A 16 16.04 -14.12 -15.88
C GLY A 16 14.72 -14.26 -16.62
N THR A 17 13.72 -14.68 -15.87
CA THR A 17 12.36 -14.96 -16.34
C THR A 17 11.33 -14.27 -15.46
N HIS A 18 10.13 -13.96 -16.00
CA HIS A 18 9.09 -13.22 -15.27
C HIS A 18 8.55 -13.90 -14.01
N ALA A 19 8.38 -15.22 -14.04
CA ALA A 19 7.72 -15.96 -12.96
C ALA A 19 8.43 -17.27 -12.58
N GLY A 20 9.75 -17.36 -12.82
CA GLY A 20 10.54 -18.54 -12.52
C GLY A 20 10.65 -19.52 -13.71
N LYS A 21 11.09 -20.75 -13.41
CA LYS A 21 11.43 -21.75 -14.43
C LYS A 21 10.26 -22.03 -15.39
N GLY A 22 10.53 -21.88 -16.70
CA GLY A 22 9.54 -22.14 -17.75
C GLY A 22 8.65 -20.95 -18.14
N SER A 23 8.80 -19.78 -17.50
CA SER A 23 8.14 -18.55 -17.93
C SER A 23 8.95 -17.79 -18.98
N ALA A 24 8.33 -16.79 -19.62
CA ALA A 24 8.99 -15.96 -20.62
C ALA A 24 10.24 -15.25 -20.07
N LEU A 25 11.26 -15.08 -20.91
CA LEU A 25 12.44 -14.30 -20.56
C LEU A 25 12.10 -12.82 -20.38
N VAL A 26 12.75 -12.19 -19.42
CA VAL A 26 12.71 -10.75 -19.24
C VAL A 26 13.39 -10.04 -20.40
N ARG A 27 12.75 -8.99 -20.93
CA ARG A 27 13.25 -8.18 -22.05
C ARG A 27 13.50 -6.75 -21.61
N PRO A 28 14.42 -6.01 -22.24
CA PRO A 28 14.63 -4.59 -21.94
C PRO A 28 13.40 -3.71 -22.16
N THR A 29 12.45 -4.18 -22.99
CA THR A 29 11.20 -3.47 -23.32
C THR A 29 10.03 -3.81 -22.39
N ASP A 30 10.22 -4.68 -21.41
CA ASP A 30 9.16 -5.06 -20.50
C ASP A 30 8.83 -3.92 -19.54
N LEU A 31 7.53 -3.72 -19.29
CA LEU A 31 7.03 -2.70 -18.38
C LEU A 31 6.90 -3.27 -16.97
N TYR A 32 7.36 -2.51 -16.00
CA TYR A 32 7.28 -2.84 -14.58
C TYR A 32 6.46 -1.80 -13.83
N ASP A 33 5.67 -2.26 -12.85
CA ASP A 33 5.07 -1.39 -11.88
C ASP A 33 6.18 -0.72 -11.04
N LEU A 34 6.18 0.60 -10.99
CA LEU A 34 7.14 1.37 -10.20
C LEU A 34 6.90 1.22 -8.69
N ALA A 35 5.70 0.77 -8.30
CA ALA A 35 5.33 0.59 -6.89
C ALA A 35 5.80 1.79 -6.03
N SER A 36 6.59 1.57 -4.98
CA SER A 36 7.06 2.64 -4.10
C SER A 36 8.06 3.62 -4.72
N LEU A 37 8.65 3.32 -5.89
CA LEU A 37 9.42 4.32 -6.62
C LEU A 37 8.58 5.52 -7.04
N SER A 38 7.25 5.38 -7.09
CA SER A 38 6.32 6.49 -7.29
C SER A 38 6.46 7.59 -6.21
N LYS A 39 6.96 7.25 -5.02
CA LYS A 39 7.22 8.24 -3.95
C LYS A 39 8.33 9.21 -4.35
N THR A 40 9.37 8.72 -5.00
CA THR A 40 10.52 9.53 -5.43
C THR A 40 10.32 10.18 -6.78
N THR A 41 9.72 9.46 -7.73
CA THR A 41 9.53 9.94 -9.11
C THR A 41 8.29 10.82 -9.30
N GLY A 42 7.32 10.75 -8.40
CA GLY A 42 6.08 11.54 -8.44
C GLY A 42 5.96 12.46 -7.25
N THR A 43 5.71 11.91 -6.06
CA THR A 43 5.37 12.70 -4.87
C THR A 43 6.49 13.64 -4.45
N LEU A 44 7.74 13.16 -4.38
CA LEU A 44 8.87 13.97 -3.97
C LEU A 44 9.11 15.13 -4.93
N LEU A 45 9.06 14.90 -6.25
CA LEU A 45 9.25 15.96 -7.24
C LEU A 45 8.16 17.05 -7.15
N ALA A 46 6.91 16.64 -6.89
CA ALA A 46 5.82 17.59 -6.66
C ALA A 46 6.05 18.43 -5.39
N LEU A 47 6.49 17.77 -4.29
CA LEU A 47 6.83 18.48 -3.04
C LEU A 47 8.02 19.41 -3.21
N MET A 48 9.08 19.02 -3.92
CA MET A 48 10.20 19.91 -4.22
C MET A 48 9.73 21.18 -4.93
N LYS A 49 8.86 21.06 -5.93
CA LYS A 49 8.28 22.21 -6.63
C LYS A 49 7.43 23.10 -5.73
N LEU A 50 6.70 22.52 -4.78
CA LEU A 50 5.92 23.29 -3.80
C LEU A 50 6.83 24.00 -2.81
N TYR A 51 7.89 23.35 -2.37
CA TYR A 51 8.92 23.91 -1.48
C TYR A 51 9.61 25.11 -2.13
N ASP A 52 10.07 24.99 -3.39
CA ASP A 52 10.67 26.09 -4.15
C ASP A 52 9.75 27.31 -4.28
N ARG A 53 8.43 27.08 -4.26
CA ARG A 53 7.41 28.13 -4.30
C ARG A 53 7.04 28.69 -2.92
N GLY A 54 7.74 28.27 -1.86
CA GLY A 54 7.46 28.70 -0.48
C GLY A 54 6.07 28.28 0.02
N ARG A 55 5.50 27.19 -0.49
CA ARG A 55 4.15 26.75 -0.12
C ARG A 55 4.12 25.95 1.20
N PHE A 56 5.25 25.50 1.67
CA PHE A 56 5.44 24.86 2.98
C PHE A 56 6.92 24.89 3.37
N ASN A 57 7.20 24.63 4.67
CA ASN A 57 8.54 24.43 5.18
C ASN A 57 8.70 22.99 5.69
N LEU A 58 9.91 22.48 5.66
CA LEU A 58 10.19 21.13 6.16
C LEU A 58 9.94 20.99 7.68
N SER A 59 9.99 22.08 8.43
CA SER A 59 9.67 22.16 9.86
C SER A 59 8.19 22.29 10.16
N ASP A 60 7.33 22.52 9.16
CA ASP A 60 5.89 22.62 9.37
C ASP A 60 5.35 21.28 9.88
N LYS A 61 4.35 21.33 10.74
CA LYS A 61 3.67 20.15 11.25
C LYS A 61 2.70 19.61 10.20
N LEU A 62 2.67 18.32 10.04
CA LEU A 62 1.71 17.68 9.13
C LEU A 62 0.26 17.97 9.55
N SER A 63 0.02 18.19 10.85
CA SER A 63 -1.28 18.56 11.39
C SER A 63 -1.78 19.95 10.96
N ASP A 64 -0.90 20.82 10.47
CA ASP A 64 -1.29 22.13 9.92
C ASP A 64 -1.99 21.96 8.56
N TYR A 65 -1.65 20.90 7.83
CA TYR A 65 -2.23 20.53 6.53
C TYR A 65 -3.33 19.48 6.65
N LEU A 66 -3.28 18.64 7.71
CA LEU A 66 -4.25 17.59 8.00
C LEU A 66 -4.86 17.80 9.40
N PRO A 67 -5.90 18.65 9.53
CA PRO A 67 -6.42 19.07 10.85
C PRO A 67 -6.88 17.93 11.76
N TRP A 68 -7.26 16.80 11.20
CA TRP A 68 -7.65 15.62 11.99
C TRP A 68 -6.50 15.02 12.80
N LEU A 69 -5.21 15.28 12.44
CA LEU A 69 -4.05 14.87 13.22
C LEU A 69 -3.88 15.65 14.52
N GLN A 70 -4.50 16.84 14.66
CA GLN A 70 -4.41 17.68 15.86
C GLN A 70 -4.85 16.95 17.14
N ARG A 71 -5.74 15.97 17.03
CA ARG A 71 -6.28 15.19 18.16
C ARG A 71 -5.58 13.85 18.37
N THR A 72 -4.44 13.64 17.72
CA THR A 72 -3.70 12.37 17.79
C THR A 72 -2.32 12.57 18.41
N ASN A 73 -1.65 11.48 18.77
CA ASN A 73 -0.26 11.51 19.20
C ASN A 73 0.74 11.89 18.09
N LYS A 74 0.24 12.14 16.86
CA LYS A 74 1.03 12.55 15.67
C LYS A 74 0.91 14.05 15.37
N LYS A 75 0.27 14.83 16.24
CA LYS A 75 0.04 16.28 16.02
C LYS A 75 1.33 17.06 15.77
N ASP A 76 2.43 16.66 16.36
CA ASP A 76 3.72 17.35 16.28
C ASP A 76 4.67 16.80 15.20
N MET A 77 4.24 15.78 14.46
CA MET A 77 5.03 15.19 13.37
C MET A 77 5.30 16.21 12.26
N THR A 78 6.57 16.39 11.91
CA THR A 78 7.00 17.34 10.88
C THR A 78 7.00 16.73 9.48
N ILE A 79 6.90 17.57 8.46
CA ILE A 79 7.06 17.15 7.06
C ILE A 79 8.45 16.54 6.84
N ARG A 80 9.49 17.08 7.48
CA ARG A 80 10.86 16.53 7.43
C ARG A 80 10.92 15.09 7.92
N GLU A 81 10.36 14.81 9.10
CA GLU A 81 10.35 13.45 9.66
C GLU A 81 9.61 12.46 8.76
N LEU A 82 8.49 12.89 8.15
CA LEU A 82 7.76 12.07 7.20
C LEU A 82 8.61 11.73 5.96
N LEU A 83 9.25 12.73 5.36
CA LEU A 83 10.07 12.56 4.15
C LEU A 83 11.34 11.73 4.40
N LEU A 84 11.89 11.77 5.61
CA LEU A 84 13.04 10.98 6.02
C LEU A 84 12.67 9.57 6.53
N HIS A 85 11.40 9.19 6.49
CA HIS A 85 10.88 7.94 7.07
C HIS A 85 11.18 7.79 8.58
N GLN A 86 11.20 8.90 9.32
CA GLN A 86 11.48 8.99 10.76
C GLN A 86 10.23 9.32 11.59
N SER A 87 9.06 9.33 10.96
CA SER A 87 7.79 9.74 11.57
C SER A 87 7.22 8.75 12.59
N GLY A 88 7.77 7.54 12.70
CA GLY A 88 7.24 6.48 13.54
C GLY A 88 5.90 5.90 13.04
N LEU A 89 5.47 6.25 11.83
CA LEU A 89 4.30 5.62 11.21
C LEU A 89 4.65 4.22 10.72
N PRO A 90 3.72 3.24 10.80
CA PRO A 90 3.93 1.93 10.22
C PRO A 90 4.07 2.03 8.69
N ALA A 91 4.88 1.17 8.10
CA ALA A 91 5.13 1.14 6.65
C ALA A 91 3.87 0.85 5.83
N GLY A 92 2.88 0.22 6.42
CA GLY A 92 1.59 -0.09 5.81
C GLY A 92 0.57 -0.52 6.84
N ILE A 93 -0.69 -0.45 6.46
CA ILE A 93 -1.82 -0.86 7.28
C ILE A 93 -2.49 -2.03 6.59
N VAL A 94 -2.52 -3.18 7.27
CA VAL A 94 -3.23 -4.36 6.78
C VAL A 94 -4.67 -4.27 7.24
N LEU A 95 -5.56 -3.87 6.35
CA LEU A 95 -6.96 -3.57 6.68
C LEU A 95 -7.86 -4.80 6.73
N TYR A 96 -7.59 -5.82 5.92
CA TYR A 96 -8.48 -6.97 5.77
C TYR A 96 -8.70 -7.79 7.06
N PRO A 97 -7.73 -7.95 7.99
CA PRO A 97 -7.97 -8.72 9.22
C PRO A 97 -9.06 -8.13 10.11
N GLU A 98 -9.22 -6.80 10.05
CA GLU A 98 -10.26 -6.10 10.82
C GLU A 98 -11.65 -6.23 10.16
N ALA A 99 -11.67 -6.46 8.86
CA ALA A 99 -12.89 -6.67 8.10
C ALA A 99 -13.41 -8.12 8.15
N ILE A 100 -12.57 -9.06 8.59
CA ILE A 100 -12.96 -10.47 8.67
C ILE A 100 -13.81 -10.70 9.92
N ASP A 101 -14.90 -11.43 9.75
CA ASP A 101 -15.64 -12.01 10.86
C ASP A 101 -14.88 -13.21 11.41
N LYS A 102 -14.16 -13.01 12.52
CA LYS A 102 -13.30 -14.03 13.14
C LYS A 102 -14.09 -15.21 13.70
N GLU A 103 -15.38 -15.03 13.95
CA GLU A 103 -16.25 -16.12 14.43
C GLU A 103 -16.72 -17.03 13.28
N SER A 104 -16.70 -16.51 12.03
CA SER A 104 -17.11 -17.29 10.87
C SER A 104 -16.13 -18.41 10.52
N TYR A 105 -14.85 -18.27 10.89
CA TYR A 105 -13.84 -19.27 10.58
C TYR A 105 -12.63 -19.19 11.53
N LYS A 106 -12.31 -20.28 12.21
CA LYS A 106 -11.20 -20.39 13.18
C LYS A 106 -9.91 -20.95 12.61
N GLY A 107 -9.87 -21.33 11.34
CA GLY A 107 -8.71 -21.89 10.68
C GLY A 107 -7.79 -20.88 10.00
N ARG A 108 -6.85 -21.39 9.23
CA ARG A 108 -5.96 -20.57 8.41
C ARG A 108 -6.72 -19.99 7.22
N LEU A 109 -6.75 -18.67 7.08
CA LEU A 109 -7.51 -18.00 6.03
C LEU A 109 -6.81 -18.04 4.67
N PHE A 110 -5.47 -18.00 4.67
CA PHE A 110 -4.67 -17.92 3.45
C PHE A 110 -3.59 -18.99 3.41
N SER A 111 -3.27 -19.44 2.21
CA SER A 111 -2.17 -20.36 1.90
C SER A 111 -1.33 -19.81 0.76
N ALA A 112 -0.03 -20.08 0.77
CA ALA A 112 0.88 -19.78 -0.34
C ALA A 112 0.71 -20.76 -1.52
N ARG A 113 -0.05 -21.84 -1.33
CA ARG A 113 -0.30 -22.88 -2.34
C ARG A 113 -1.79 -23.22 -2.37
N LYS A 114 -2.27 -23.62 -3.55
CA LYS A 114 -3.61 -24.22 -3.65
C LYS A 114 -3.65 -25.54 -2.89
N ASP A 115 -4.63 -25.69 -2.02
CA ASP A 115 -4.97 -26.93 -1.35
C ASP A 115 -6.50 -27.11 -1.24
N ALA A 116 -6.96 -28.20 -0.65
CA ALA A 116 -8.39 -28.50 -0.53
C ALA A 116 -9.14 -27.46 0.31
N LEU A 117 -8.49 -26.81 1.27
CA LEU A 117 -9.08 -25.78 2.14
C LEU A 117 -8.95 -24.37 1.54
N HIS A 118 -8.02 -24.17 0.60
CA HIS A 118 -7.72 -22.87 -0.01
C HIS A 118 -7.82 -22.96 -1.54
N PRO A 119 -9.02 -23.18 -2.11
CA PRO A 119 -9.20 -23.31 -3.55
C PRO A 119 -9.26 -21.97 -4.29
N LEU A 120 -9.56 -20.85 -3.58
CA LEU A 120 -9.77 -19.53 -4.19
C LEU A 120 -8.44 -18.80 -4.39
N ARG A 121 -8.10 -18.50 -5.64
CA ARG A 121 -6.91 -17.73 -5.95
C ARG A 121 -7.19 -16.24 -5.78
N LEU A 122 -6.42 -15.57 -4.90
CA LEU A 122 -6.47 -14.11 -4.69
C LEU A 122 -5.27 -13.38 -5.32
N GLY A 123 -4.18 -14.09 -5.55
CA GLY A 123 -2.96 -13.51 -6.11
C GLY A 123 -2.04 -14.58 -6.71
N VAL A 124 -0.86 -14.19 -7.14
CA VAL A 124 0.11 -15.11 -7.77
C VAL A 124 0.47 -16.27 -6.83
N THR A 125 0.67 -15.95 -5.55
CA THR A 125 1.07 -16.91 -4.50
C THR A 125 0.12 -16.89 -3.31
N THR A 126 -1.13 -16.45 -3.50
CA THR A 126 -2.09 -16.34 -2.39
C THR A 126 -3.39 -17.04 -2.74
N TRP A 127 -3.76 -18.00 -1.92
CA TRP A 127 -4.99 -18.78 -2.01
C TRP A 127 -5.80 -18.62 -0.73
N ALA A 128 -7.13 -18.50 -0.83
CA ALA A 128 -8.02 -18.27 0.29
C ALA A 128 -8.97 -19.42 0.53
N ASN A 129 -9.34 -19.57 1.82
CA ASN A 129 -10.42 -20.45 2.23
C ASN A 129 -11.78 -19.78 1.97
N PRO A 130 -12.73 -20.43 1.27
CA PRO A 130 -14.03 -19.83 0.97
C PRO A 130 -14.97 -19.73 2.18
N ASN A 131 -14.63 -20.40 3.30
CA ASN A 131 -15.49 -20.47 4.49
C ASN A 131 -15.34 -19.27 5.43
N PHE A 132 -14.42 -18.32 5.14
CA PHE A 132 -14.38 -17.08 5.89
C PHE A 132 -15.36 -16.05 5.30
N HIS A 133 -15.90 -15.22 6.16
CA HIS A 133 -16.78 -14.14 5.76
C HIS A 133 -16.22 -12.79 6.22
N PHE A 134 -16.48 -11.77 5.44
CA PHE A 134 -16.27 -10.39 5.87
C PHE A 134 -17.49 -9.91 6.66
N LYS A 135 -17.26 -9.04 7.62
CA LYS A 135 -18.35 -8.33 8.29
C LYS A 135 -19.15 -7.52 7.27
N PRO A 136 -20.46 -7.70 7.16
CA PRO A 136 -21.28 -7.08 6.10
C PRO A 136 -21.13 -5.56 6.02
N GLU A 137 -21.02 -4.89 7.16
CA GLU A 137 -20.86 -3.44 7.27
C GLU A 137 -19.53 -2.91 6.73
N THR A 138 -18.54 -3.80 6.53
CA THR A 138 -17.21 -3.41 6.03
C THR A 138 -17.11 -3.48 4.51
N LEU A 139 -18.11 -4.06 3.86
CA LEU A 139 -18.09 -4.34 2.43
C LEU A 139 -18.96 -3.38 1.63
N SER A 140 -18.55 -3.15 0.40
CA SER A 140 -19.38 -2.58 -0.65
C SER A 140 -19.42 -3.54 -1.83
N ARG A 141 -20.59 -3.77 -2.39
CA ARG A 141 -20.80 -4.59 -3.62
C ARG A 141 -20.66 -3.76 -4.89
N THR A 142 -20.56 -2.46 -4.77
CA THR A 142 -20.44 -1.55 -5.91
C THR A 142 -19.10 -0.80 -5.81
N ARG A 143 -18.42 -0.71 -6.94
CA ARG A 143 -17.24 0.15 -7.04
C ARG A 143 -17.69 1.61 -6.99
N ASN A 144 -17.44 2.25 -5.88
CA ASN A 144 -17.46 3.71 -5.80
C ASN A 144 -16.01 4.19 -5.72
N ALA A 145 -15.49 4.72 -6.81
CA ALA A 145 -14.08 5.11 -6.95
C ALA A 145 -13.58 6.05 -5.82
N ASN A 146 -14.50 6.78 -5.18
CA ASN A 146 -14.19 7.72 -4.10
C ASN A 146 -14.26 7.10 -2.71
N TYR A 147 -14.80 5.89 -2.56
CA TYR A 147 -15.22 5.35 -1.25
C TYR A 147 -14.82 3.91 -0.96
N THR A 148 -14.09 3.24 -1.86
CA THR A 148 -13.80 1.81 -1.69
C THR A 148 -12.36 1.46 -2.03
N LEU A 149 -11.78 0.52 -1.27
CA LEU A 149 -10.53 -0.16 -1.60
C LEU A 149 -10.87 -1.55 -2.13
N GLN A 150 -10.39 -1.89 -3.31
CA GLN A 150 -10.63 -3.19 -3.91
C GLN A 150 -9.89 -4.30 -3.15
N ILE A 151 -10.61 -5.36 -2.78
CA ILE A 151 -10.05 -6.57 -2.17
C ILE A 151 -9.84 -7.64 -3.23
N CYS A 152 -10.81 -7.80 -4.12
CA CYS A 152 -10.77 -8.69 -5.27
C CYS A 152 -11.75 -8.17 -6.34
N ASP A 153 -11.88 -8.86 -7.47
CA ASP A 153 -12.63 -8.38 -8.65
C ASP A 153 -14.07 -7.92 -8.36
N SER A 154 -14.71 -8.42 -7.32
CA SER A 154 -16.10 -8.14 -6.99
C SER A 154 -16.37 -7.60 -5.58
N LEU A 155 -15.30 -7.37 -4.79
CA LEU A 155 -15.44 -6.95 -3.39
C LEU A 155 -14.53 -5.77 -3.07
N TRP A 156 -15.09 -4.78 -2.36
CA TRP A 156 -14.40 -3.58 -1.93
C TRP A 156 -14.65 -3.32 -0.44
N LEU A 157 -13.61 -2.87 0.27
CA LEU A 157 -13.76 -2.33 1.63
C LEU A 157 -14.41 -0.94 1.58
N ASN A 158 -15.37 -0.71 2.46
CA ASN A 158 -16.01 0.59 2.60
C ASN A 158 -15.02 1.64 3.10
N LYS A 159 -15.00 2.84 2.49
CA LYS A 159 -14.09 3.93 2.87
C LYS A 159 -14.28 4.39 4.31
N SER A 160 -15.49 4.44 4.81
CA SER A 160 -15.74 4.81 6.20
C SER A 160 -15.07 3.84 7.17
N PHE A 161 -15.10 2.55 6.87
CA PHE A 161 -14.40 1.53 7.64
C PHE A 161 -12.87 1.70 7.53
N ILE A 162 -12.34 1.93 6.33
CA ILE A 162 -10.91 2.19 6.11
C ILE A 162 -10.47 3.40 6.93
N LYS A 163 -11.24 4.48 6.92
CA LYS A 163 -10.95 5.71 7.68
C LYS A 163 -10.88 5.44 9.18
N VAL A 164 -11.85 4.72 9.74
CA VAL A 164 -11.86 4.34 11.16
C VAL A 164 -10.63 3.53 11.54
N ILE A 165 -10.22 2.57 10.70
CA ILE A 165 -9.02 1.77 10.96
C ILE A 165 -7.75 2.61 10.87
N GLN A 166 -7.65 3.49 9.87
CA GLN A 166 -6.51 4.41 9.73
C GLN A 166 -6.39 5.33 10.95
N GLU A 167 -7.49 5.91 11.40
CA GLU A 167 -7.52 6.77 12.60
C GLU A 167 -7.07 6.01 13.85
N LYS A 168 -7.60 4.80 14.09
CA LYS A 168 -7.21 3.97 15.24
C LYS A 168 -5.72 3.64 15.24
N ILE A 169 -5.13 3.31 14.08
CA ILE A 169 -3.70 2.96 13.98
C ILE A 169 -2.82 4.19 14.16
N ILE A 170 -3.24 5.35 13.64
CA ILE A 170 -2.51 6.60 13.78
C ILE A 170 -2.61 7.12 15.22
N GLU A 171 -3.76 6.93 15.87
CA GLU A 171 -4.00 7.30 17.26
C GLU A 171 -3.37 6.34 18.27
N ALA A 172 -3.05 5.12 17.86
CA ALA A 172 -2.42 4.16 18.76
C ALA A 172 -1.10 4.73 19.31
N PRO A 173 -0.85 4.62 20.62
CA PRO A 173 0.43 5.00 21.18
C PRO A 173 1.52 4.19 20.49
N LEU A 174 2.63 4.86 20.18
CA LEU A 174 3.87 4.15 19.82
C LEU A 174 4.25 3.33 21.05
N GLY A 175 4.11 2.00 20.95
CA GLY A 175 4.62 1.08 21.96
C GLY A 175 6.14 1.14 22.02
#